data_51da0b0830f3715311052d25299e664d
#
_entry.id   51da0b0830f3715311052d25299e664d
#
_cell.length_a   1.000
_cell.length_b   1.000
_cell.length_c   1.000
_cell.angle_alpha   90.00
_cell.angle_beta   90.00
_cell.angle_gamma   90.00
#
_symmetry.space_group_name_H-M   'P 1'
#
loop_
_entity.id
_entity.type
_entity.pdbx_description
1 polymer ?
#
loop_
_entity_poly.entity_id
_entity_poly.type
_entity_poly.pdbx_seq_one_letter_code
_entity_poly.pdbx_strand_id
1 'polypeptide(L)'
;MRYIQRHSLLTRVTHGTAAISCILLALTGVFVFVPTLGGDIMGGEFTKAMRMLHRILAIPFILVPLFALLRSPGGFWHLITVDIFGKWDADDFRWSAKFPFYLFAPKKVHMPPQHHVKGAQRLADGALLFSCVFLALSGIVLWLSTGPV
;
A
#
# COMPACT_ATOMS: atom_id res chain seq x y z
N MET A 1 30.97 12.88 10.71
CA MET A 1 29.55 13.06 10.38
C MET A 1 28.74 12.02 11.16
N ARG A 2 27.74 12.43 11.97
CA ARG A 2 26.84 11.50 12.68
C ARG A 2 25.73 11.10 11.70
N TYR A 3 25.70 9.84 11.29
CA TYR A 3 24.59 9.28 10.51
C TYR A 3 23.39 9.06 11.42
N ILE A 4 22.30 9.75 11.15
CA ILE A 4 21.01 9.53 11.83
C ILE A 4 20.25 8.49 11.02
N GLN A 5 20.06 7.31 11.60
CA GLN A 5 19.25 6.25 10.98
C GLN A 5 17.77 6.58 11.14
N ARG A 6 17.12 7.07 10.08
CA ARG A 6 15.70 7.46 10.10
C ARG A 6 14.72 6.28 10.18
N HIS A 7 15.08 5.14 9.58
CA HIS A 7 14.23 3.95 9.52
C HIS A 7 15.03 2.70 9.88
N SER A 8 14.42 1.81 10.67
CA SER A 8 15.01 0.52 11.01
C SER A 8 15.15 -0.37 9.76
N LEU A 9 16.04 -1.35 9.80
CA LEU A 9 16.17 -2.34 8.74
C LEU A 9 14.83 -3.06 8.50
N LEU A 10 14.14 -3.43 9.58
CA LEU A 10 12.83 -4.07 9.52
C LEU A 10 11.83 -3.23 8.71
N THR A 11 11.72 -1.93 9.03
CA THR A 11 10.81 -1.01 8.31
C THR A 11 11.15 -0.93 6.83
N ARG A 12 12.43 -0.83 6.47
CA ARG A 12 12.87 -0.75 5.07
C ARG A 12 12.58 -2.05 4.30
N VAL A 13 12.86 -3.20 4.91
CA VAL A 13 12.59 -4.50 4.29
C VAL A 13 11.08 -4.71 4.12
N THR A 14 10.29 -4.42 5.15
CA THR A 14 8.82 -4.54 5.09
C THR A 14 8.24 -3.65 3.99
N HIS A 15 8.64 -2.38 3.95
CA HIS A 15 8.16 -1.44 2.94
C HIS A 15 8.60 -1.86 1.53
N GLY A 16 9.86 -2.22 1.35
CA GLY A 16 10.38 -2.68 0.04
C GLY A 16 9.69 -3.93 -0.46
N THR A 17 9.50 -4.93 0.41
CA THR A 17 8.78 -6.15 0.05
C THR A 17 7.32 -5.87 -0.29
N ALA A 18 6.62 -5.07 0.53
CA ALA A 18 5.23 -4.70 0.26
C ALA A 18 5.09 -3.94 -1.06
N ALA A 19 5.97 -2.97 -1.34
CA ALA A 19 5.94 -2.19 -2.58
C ALA A 19 6.20 -3.07 -3.82
N ILE A 20 7.25 -3.89 -3.80
CA ILE A 20 7.58 -4.78 -4.91
C ILE A 20 6.46 -5.79 -5.14
N SER A 21 5.99 -6.44 -4.08
CA SER A 21 4.88 -7.41 -4.19
C SER A 21 3.61 -6.74 -4.71
N CYS A 22 3.27 -5.54 -4.25
CA CYS A 22 2.10 -4.78 -4.71
C CYS A 22 2.18 -4.49 -6.22
N ILE A 23 3.34 -4.03 -6.72
CA ILE A 23 3.53 -3.76 -8.17
C ILE A 23 3.37 -5.06 -8.97
N LEU A 24 4.00 -6.14 -8.55
CA LEU A 24 3.91 -7.43 -9.23
C LEU A 24 2.50 -8.02 -9.17
N LEU A 25 1.80 -7.86 -8.03
CA LEU A 25 0.40 -8.24 -7.88
C LEU A 25 -0.51 -7.42 -8.80
N ALA A 26 -0.27 -6.12 -8.95
CA ALA A 26 -1.02 -5.29 -9.88
C ALA A 26 -0.81 -5.76 -11.33
N LEU A 27 0.43 -6.03 -11.75
CA LEU A 27 0.75 -6.51 -13.08
C LEU A 27 0.10 -7.87 -13.37
N THR A 28 0.28 -8.84 -12.48
CA THR A 28 -0.34 -10.18 -12.65
C THR A 28 -1.86 -10.14 -12.55
N GLY A 29 -2.39 -9.26 -11.68
CA GLY A 29 -3.82 -9.06 -11.47
C GLY A 29 -4.56 -8.61 -12.74
N VAL A 30 -3.93 -7.78 -13.58
CA VAL A 30 -4.52 -7.38 -14.88
C VAL A 30 -4.85 -8.59 -15.73
N PHE A 31 -3.93 -9.55 -15.85
CA PHE A 31 -4.15 -10.77 -16.65
C PHE A 31 -5.14 -11.74 -16.00
N VAL A 32 -5.25 -11.72 -14.67
CA VAL A 32 -6.22 -12.54 -13.93
C VAL A 32 -7.62 -11.97 -14.03
N PHE A 33 -7.75 -10.63 -13.96
CA PHE A 33 -9.04 -9.94 -13.91
C PHE A 33 -9.66 -9.70 -15.29
N VAL A 34 -8.82 -9.49 -16.32
CA VAL A 34 -9.28 -9.23 -17.70
C VAL A 34 -9.17 -10.52 -18.51
N PRO A 35 -10.26 -11.31 -18.66
CA PRO A 35 -10.22 -12.62 -19.34
C PRO A 35 -9.73 -12.53 -20.78
N THR A 36 -10.10 -11.46 -21.49
CA THR A 36 -9.68 -11.22 -22.87
C THR A 36 -8.16 -11.10 -23.02
N LEU A 37 -7.49 -10.41 -22.10
CA LEU A 37 -6.02 -10.31 -22.14
C LEU A 37 -5.33 -11.61 -21.76
N GLY A 38 -5.85 -12.31 -20.75
CA GLY A 38 -5.24 -13.55 -20.26
C GLY A 38 -5.60 -14.80 -21.08
N GLY A 39 -6.88 -14.94 -21.46
CA GLY A 39 -7.40 -16.15 -22.11
C GLY A 39 -7.36 -16.10 -23.63
N ASP A 40 -7.95 -15.07 -24.20
CA ASP A 40 -8.16 -15.00 -25.65
C ASP A 40 -6.88 -14.63 -26.42
N ILE A 41 -6.06 -13.73 -25.85
CA ILE A 41 -4.84 -13.25 -26.52
C ILE A 41 -3.62 -14.11 -26.17
N MET A 42 -3.44 -14.44 -24.89
CA MET A 42 -2.21 -15.09 -24.38
C MET A 42 -2.38 -16.61 -24.18
N GLY A 43 -3.62 -17.11 -24.23
CA GLY A 43 -3.93 -18.53 -24.05
C GLY A 43 -4.16 -18.96 -22.60
N GLY A 44 -4.88 -20.07 -22.44
CA GLY A 44 -5.32 -20.56 -21.13
C GLY A 44 -4.17 -20.95 -20.18
N GLU A 45 -3.08 -21.49 -20.71
CA GLU A 45 -1.90 -21.87 -19.91
C GLU A 45 -1.18 -20.63 -19.33
N PHE A 46 -1.10 -19.55 -20.10
CA PHE A 46 -0.55 -18.29 -19.60
C PHE A 46 -1.40 -17.74 -18.44
N THR A 47 -2.74 -17.78 -18.58
CA THR A 47 -3.65 -17.33 -17.53
C THR A 47 -3.51 -18.16 -16.24
N LYS A 48 -3.35 -19.47 -16.36
CA LYS A 48 -3.08 -20.35 -15.21
C LYS A 48 -1.77 -19.98 -14.53
N ALA A 49 -0.69 -19.77 -15.31
CA ALA A 49 0.60 -19.35 -14.79
C ALA A 49 0.52 -17.99 -14.06
N MET A 50 -0.22 -17.02 -14.61
CA MET A 50 -0.42 -15.70 -13.96
C MET A 50 -1.24 -15.81 -12.68
N ARG A 51 -2.26 -16.65 -12.61
CA ARG A 51 -3.02 -16.94 -11.39
C ARG A 51 -2.13 -17.55 -10.32
N MET A 52 -1.32 -18.53 -10.68
CA MET A 52 -0.36 -19.15 -9.75
C MET A 52 0.67 -18.14 -9.24
N LEU A 53 1.26 -17.38 -10.14
CA LEU A 53 2.23 -16.32 -9.78
C LEU A 53 1.60 -15.27 -8.88
N HIS A 54 0.38 -14.81 -9.18
CA HIS A 54 -0.36 -13.85 -8.35
C HIS A 54 -0.55 -14.39 -6.92
N ARG A 55 -0.92 -15.66 -6.76
CA ARG A 55 -1.07 -16.30 -5.44
C ARG A 55 0.27 -16.39 -4.69
N ILE A 56 1.36 -16.76 -5.38
CA ILE A 56 2.69 -16.82 -4.78
C ILE A 56 3.14 -15.43 -4.29
N LEU A 57 2.90 -14.39 -5.08
CA LEU A 57 3.25 -13.00 -4.72
C LEU A 57 2.40 -12.44 -3.58
N ALA A 58 1.18 -12.94 -3.38
CA ALA A 58 0.34 -12.56 -2.26
C ALA A 58 0.92 -13.02 -0.91
N ILE A 59 1.69 -14.10 -0.88
CA ILE A 59 2.32 -14.64 0.35
C ILE A 59 3.24 -13.61 0.99
N PRO A 60 4.32 -13.12 0.34
CA PRO A 60 5.19 -12.12 0.95
C PRO A 60 4.46 -10.79 1.18
N PHE A 61 3.50 -10.41 0.35
CA PHE A 61 2.69 -9.21 0.55
C PHE A 61 1.93 -9.22 1.88
N ILE A 62 1.43 -10.38 2.31
CA ILE A 62 0.67 -10.53 3.55
C ILE A 62 1.61 -10.86 4.72
N LEU A 63 2.50 -11.85 4.56
CA LEU A 63 3.27 -12.39 5.69
C LEU A 63 4.37 -11.45 6.17
N VAL A 64 5.02 -10.68 5.30
CA VAL A 64 6.12 -9.80 5.72
C VAL A 64 5.62 -8.63 6.56
N PRO A 65 4.56 -7.89 6.20
CA PRO A 65 3.98 -6.88 7.09
C PRO A 65 3.40 -7.47 8.38
N LEU A 66 2.78 -8.64 8.32
CA LEU A 66 2.28 -9.34 9.50
C LEU A 66 3.41 -9.72 10.48
N PHE A 67 4.52 -10.25 9.95
CA PHE A 67 5.71 -10.53 10.75
C PHE A 67 6.29 -9.26 11.38
N ALA A 68 6.36 -8.17 10.63
CA ALA A 68 6.82 -6.88 11.14
C ALA A 68 5.93 -6.35 12.26
N LEU A 69 4.60 -6.49 12.11
CA LEU A 69 3.63 -6.14 13.14
C LEU A 69 3.87 -6.95 14.43
N LEU A 70 4.03 -8.26 14.32
CA LEU A 70 4.27 -9.14 15.46
C LEU A 70 5.62 -8.86 16.12
N ARG A 71 6.64 -8.51 15.35
CA ARG A 71 8.00 -8.21 15.85
C ARG A 71 8.11 -6.84 16.50
N SER A 72 7.30 -5.88 16.06
CA SER A 72 7.31 -4.50 16.56
C SER A 72 5.88 -3.93 16.67
N PRO A 73 5.06 -4.46 17.58
CA PRO A 73 3.68 -4.00 17.73
C PRO A 73 3.60 -2.52 18.14
N GLY A 74 4.56 -2.03 18.93
CA GLY A 74 4.63 -0.62 19.31
C GLY A 74 4.84 0.31 18.13
N GLY A 75 5.64 -0.07 17.13
CA GLY A 75 5.83 0.71 15.90
C GLY A 75 4.55 0.81 15.07
N PHE A 76 3.81 -0.28 14.95
CA PHE A 76 2.52 -0.30 14.27
C PHE A 76 1.46 0.54 15.01
N TRP A 77 1.43 0.42 16.33
CA TRP A 77 0.53 1.23 17.15
C TRP A 77 0.84 2.72 17.05
N HIS A 78 2.12 3.08 17.00
CA HIS A 78 2.56 4.46 16.77
C HIS A 78 2.09 4.98 15.40
N LEU A 79 2.27 4.19 14.34
CA LEU A 79 1.78 4.53 13.00
C LEU A 79 0.27 4.84 13.02
N ILE A 80 -0.53 3.99 13.64
CA ILE A 80 -1.98 4.19 13.70
C ILE A 80 -2.33 5.40 14.57
N THR A 81 -1.85 5.46 15.81
CA THR A 81 -2.32 6.45 16.79
C THR A 81 -1.70 7.82 16.64
N VAL A 82 -0.49 7.92 16.11
CA VAL A 82 0.26 9.18 15.97
C VAL A 82 0.31 9.65 14.53
N ASP A 83 0.73 8.76 13.61
CA ASP A 83 0.96 9.18 12.23
C ASP A 83 -0.35 9.29 11.44
N ILE A 84 -1.30 8.37 11.61
CA ILE A 84 -2.59 8.39 10.86
C ILE A 84 -3.66 9.15 11.64
N PHE A 85 -4.01 8.69 12.85
CA PHE A 85 -5.11 9.24 13.64
C PHE A 85 -4.68 10.29 14.67
N GLY A 86 -3.41 10.69 14.73
CA GLY A 86 -2.92 11.73 15.62
C GLY A 86 -3.66 13.05 15.45
N LYS A 87 -3.33 14.04 16.28
CA LYS A 87 -4.04 15.34 16.29
C LYS A 87 -4.03 15.97 14.90
N TRP A 88 -5.19 15.95 14.25
CA TRP A 88 -5.47 16.70 13.04
C TRP A 88 -5.79 18.14 13.42
N ASP A 89 -5.21 19.10 12.70
CA ASP A 89 -5.53 20.50 12.84
C ASP A 89 -6.23 21.07 11.59
N ALA A 90 -6.66 22.33 11.69
CA ALA A 90 -7.35 23.00 10.59
C ALA A 90 -6.46 23.12 9.34
N ASP A 91 -5.14 23.20 9.51
CA ASP A 91 -4.20 23.34 8.40
C ASP A 91 -3.98 22.02 7.67
N ASP A 92 -4.05 20.87 8.36
CA ASP A 92 -4.07 19.54 7.74
C ASP A 92 -5.27 19.37 6.80
N PHE A 93 -6.47 19.76 7.26
CA PHE A 93 -7.69 19.71 6.43
C PHE A 93 -7.64 20.68 5.26
N ARG A 94 -7.19 21.92 5.47
CA ARG A 94 -7.00 22.92 4.41
C ARG A 94 -5.99 22.46 3.39
N TRP A 95 -4.91 21.84 3.85
CA TRP A 95 -3.87 21.28 3.00
C TRP A 95 -4.45 20.17 2.11
N SER A 96 -5.17 19.23 2.71
CA SER A 96 -5.80 18.10 2.01
C SER A 96 -6.80 18.57 0.96
N ALA A 97 -7.63 19.57 1.28
CA ALA A 97 -8.60 20.15 0.34
C ALA A 97 -7.93 20.90 -0.82
N LYS A 98 -6.79 21.56 -0.59
CA LYS A 98 -6.06 22.31 -1.62
C LYS A 98 -5.17 21.44 -2.49
N PHE A 99 -4.78 20.25 -2.02
CA PHE A 99 -3.82 19.38 -2.70
C PHE A 99 -4.20 19.03 -4.15
N PRO A 100 -5.46 18.63 -4.48
CA PRO A 100 -5.83 18.38 -5.86
C PRO A 100 -5.63 19.60 -6.77
N PHE A 101 -5.98 20.78 -6.28
CA PHE A 101 -5.79 22.04 -7.05
C PHE A 101 -4.31 22.40 -7.20
N TYR A 102 -3.50 22.11 -6.20
CA TYR A 102 -2.04 22.30 -6.24
C TYR A 102 -1.38 21.42 -7.31
N LEU A 103 -1.86 20.20 -7.53
CA LEU A 103 -1.33 19.32 -8.59
C LEU A 103 -1.49 19.92 -9.99
N PHE A 104 -2.59 20.64 -10.25
CA PHE A 104 -2.85 21.23 -11.56
C PHE A 104 -2.33 22.66 -11.69
N ALA A 105 -2.19 23.40 -10.61
CA ALA A 105 -1.81 24.81 -10.62
C ALA A 105 -0.89 25.20 -9.44
N PRO A 106 0.33 24.63 -9.33
CA PRO A 106 1.20 24.81 -8.15
C PRO A 106 1.60 26.27 -7.90
N LYS A 107 1.69 27.09 -8.95
CA LYS A 107 2.05 28.52 -8.82
C LYS A 107 0.91 29.40 -8.32
N LYS A 108 -0.35 28.95 -8.40
CA LYS A 108 -1.54 29.72 -8.03
C LYS A 108 -2.10 29.35 -6.66
N VAL A 109 -1.74 28.18 -6.14
CA VAL A 109 -2.29 27.66 -4.89
C VAL A 109 -1.28 27.82 -3.76
N HIS A 110 -1.59 28.72 -2.82
CA HIS A 110 -0.81 28.85 -1.58
C HIS A 110 -1.21 27.73 -0.61
N MET A 111 -0.23 26.87 -0.31
CA MET A 111 -0.42 25.78 0.66
C MET A 111 -0.22 26.29 2.08
N PRO A 112 -1.02 25.86 3.06
CA PRO A 112 -0.84 26.22 4.45
C PRO A 112 0.48 25.65 5.02
N PRO A 113 1.03 26.20 6.12
CA PRO A 113 2.19 25.68 6.80
C PRO A 113 1.91 24.23 7.27
N GLN A 114 2.95 23.42 7.30
CA GLN A 114 2.83 22.00 7.68
C GLN A 114 3.68 21.74 8.91
N HIS A 115 3.12 20.98 9.85
CA HIS A 115 3.80 20.49 11.03
C HIS A 115 4.72 19.29 10.75
N HIS A 116 5.19 18.62 11.80
CA HIS A 116 6.15 17.51 11.72
C HIS A 116 5.67 16.34 10.87
N VAL A 117 4.39 15.98 10.99
CA VAL A 117 3.72 15.00 10.09
C VAL A 117 2.76 15.78 9.21
N LYS A 118 2.97 15.70 7.92
CA LYS A 118 2.20 16.44 6.92
C LYS A 118 0.82 15.83 6.73
N GLY A 119 -0.23 16.63 6.64
CA GLY A 119 -1.61 16.16 6.42
C GLY A 119 -1.74 15.24 5.20
N ALA A 120 -1.02 15.52 4.10
CA ALA A 120 -0.94 14.62 2.95
C ALA A 120 -0.30 13.27 3.27
N GLN A 121 0.73 13.26 4.10
CA GLN A 121 1.38 12.02 4.50
C GLN A 121 0.42 11.16 5.32
N ARG A 122 -0.32 11.75 6.26
CA ARG A 122 -1.35 11.06 7.05
C ARG A 122 -2.42 10.42 6.16
N LEU A 123 -2.91 11.17 5.17
CA LEU A 123 -3.89 10.65 4.20
C LEU A 123 -3.32 9.53 3.35
N ALA A 124 -2.09 9.70 2.84
CA ALA A 124 -1.43 8.70 2.03
C ALA A 124 -1.17 7.41 2.81
N ASP A 125 -0.63 7.53 4.03
CA ASP A 125 -0.34 6.38 4.90
C ASP A 125 -1.62 5.65 5.31
N GLY A 126 -2.67 6.41 5.65
CA GLY A 126 -3.99 5.85 5.98
C GLY A 126 -4.65 5.15 4.80
N ALA A 127 -4.66 5.78 3.62
CA ALA A 127 -5.21 5.20 2.41
C ALA A 127 -4.43 3.96 1.96
N LEU A 128 -3.10 3.99 2.05
CA LEU A 128 -2.24 2.87 1.70
C LEU A 128 -2.48 1.69 2.65
N LEU A 129 -2.49 1.93 3.96
CA LEU A 129 -2.74 0.90 4.97
C LEU A 129 -4.12 0.26 4.77
N PHE A 130 -5.16 1.09 4.61
CA PHE A 130 -6.52 0.62 4.35
C PHE A 130 -6.58 -0.24 3.08
N SER A 131 -5.99 0.24 1.98
CA SER A 131 -5.97 -0.49 0.72
C SER A 131 -5.22 -1.81 0.83
N CYS A 132 -4.07 -1.85 1.50
CA CYS A 132 -3.31 -3.08 1.73
C CYS A 132 -4.11 -4.10 2.54
N VAL A 133 -4.75 -3.67 3.64
CA VAL A 133 -5.59 -4.56 4.48
C VAL A 133 -6.79 -5.07 3.67
N PHE A 134 -7.49 -4.17 2.96
CA PHE A 134 -8.64 -4.54 2.14
C PHE A 134 -8.27 -5.54 1.04
N LEU A 135 -7.17 -5.31 0.32
CA LEU A 135 -6.67 -6.22 -0.71
C LEU A 135 -6.26 -7.58 -0.13
N ALA A 136 -5.59 -7.58 1.03
CA ALA A 136 -5.21 -8.82 1.69
C ALA A 136 -6.44 -9.64 2.10
N LEU A 137 -7.43 -9.02 2.75
CA LEU A 137 -8.64 -9.69 3.19
C LEU A 137 -9.48 -10.20 2.01
N SER A 138 -9.71 -9.35 1.00
CA SER A 138 -10.45 -9.76 -0.22
C SER A 138 -9.73 -10.86 -0.97
N GLY A 139 -8.40 -10.81 -1.07
CA GLY A 139 -7.58 -11.85 -1.69
C GLY A 139 -7.68 -13.19 -0.95
N ILE A 140 -7.66 -13.18 0.38
CA ILE A 140 -7.85 -14.40 1.20
C ILE A 140 -9.25 -15.00 0.97
N VAL A 141 -10.29 -14.16 1.00
CA VAL A 141 -11.68 -14.61 0.74
C VAL A 141 -11.80 -15.25 -0.65
N LEU A 142 -11.26 -14.59 -1.68
CA LEU A 142 -11.24 -15.15 -3.04
C LEU A 142 -10.46 -16.46 -3.11
N TRP A 143 -9.32 -16.56 -2.45
CA TRP A 143 -8.54 -17.80 -2.44
C TRP A 143 -9.32 -18.96 -1.82
N LEU A 144 -9.99 -18.72 -0.70
CA LEU A 144 -10.80 -19.74 -0.03
C LEU A 144 -12.03 -20.14 -0.84
N SER A 145 -12.62 -19.18 -1.59
CA SER A 145 -13.83 -19.43 -2.39
C SER A 145 -13.56 -20.12 -3.72
N THR A 146 -12.38 -19.93 -4.32
CA THR A 146 -12.07 -20.48 -5.67
C THR A 146 -11.40 -21.85 -5.62
N GLY A 147 -11.03 -22.35 -4.43
CA GLY A 147 -10.37 -23.66 -4.26
C GLY A 147 -8.94 -23.73 -4.83
N PRO A 148 -8.31 -24.89 -4.73
CA PRO A 148 -7.01 -25.12 -5.39
C PRO A 148 -7.17 -25.05 -6.92
N VAL A 149 -6.17 -24.49 -7.57
CA VAL A 149 -6.10 -24.41 -9.06
C VAL A 149 -5.69 -25.76 -9.61
#